data_ffeb2d0e05ce2084acd8b9591b72deba
#
_entry.id   ffeb2d0e05ce2084acd8b9591b72deba
#
_cell.length_a   1.000
_cell.length_b   1.000
_cell.length_c   1.000
_cell.angle_alpha   90.00
_cell.angle_beta   90.00
_cell.angle_gamma   90.00
#
_symmetry.space_group_name_H-M   'P 1'
#
loop_
_entity.id
_entity.type
_entity.pdbx_description
1 polymer ?
#
loop_
_entity_poly.entity_id
_entity_poly.type
_entity_poly.pdbx_seq_one_letter_code
_entity_poly.pdbx_strand_id
1 'polypeptide(L)'
;AGARSAARCATALGAIGCLALAFPLHPPGKPEKSRLHELHGTGVSTLVIQGERDTMGRPDAFPEDLDLAVVPGADHGFKVPAKGPVTQAEAMEIVVEATLEWIIREVTGNQQPD
;
A
#
# COMPACT_ATOMS: atom_id res chain seq x y z
N ALA A 1 5.68 4.36 10.44
CA ALA A 1 5.10 5.62 10.89
C ALA A 1 4.73 6.54 9.72
N GLY A 2 5.52 6.54 8.65
CA GLY A 2 5.25 7.42 7.51
C GLY A 2 3.91 7.15 6.84
N ALA A 3 3.57 5.88 6.62
CA ALA A 3 2.31 5.52 5.96
C ALA A 3 1.10 5.92 6.81
N ARG A 4 1.19 5.74 8.13
CA ARG A 4 0.11 6.14 9.02
C ARG A 4 -0.06 7.66 9.04
N SER A 5 1.06 8.38 9.07
CA SER A 5 1.02 9.84 9.04
C SER A 5 0.43 10.34 7.73
N ALA A 6 0.77 9.72 6.60
CA ALA A 6 0.24 10.10 5.30
C ALA A 6 -1.27 9.89 5.23
N ALA A 7 -1.79 8.78 5.78
CA ALA A 7 -3.22 8.52 5.80
C ALA A 7 -3.98 9.58 6.61
N ARG A 8 -3.43 9.99 7.74
CA ARG A 8 -4.04 11.03 8.56
C ARG A 8 -3.98 12.40 7.87
N CYS A 9 -2.84 12.71 7.27
CA CYS A 9 -2.66 13.99 6.59
C CYS A 9 -3.57 14.14 5.38
N ALA A 10 -3.82 13.06 4.65
CA ALA A 10 -4.71 13.10 3.50
C ALA A 10 -6.10 13.62 3.88
N THR A 11 -6.64 13.15 5.00
CA THR A 11 -7.94 13.60 5.47
C THR A 11 -7.88 15.06 5.93
N ALA A 12 -6.87 15.41 6.71
CA ALA A 12 -6.78 16.73 7.31
C ALA A 12 -6.56 17.83 6.29
N LEU A 13 -5.80 17.54 5.23
CA LEU A 13 -5.42 18.52 4.22
C LEU A 13 -6.31 18.48 2.96
N GLY A 14 -7.31 17.59 2.93
CA GLY A 14 -8.17 17.47 1.78
C GLY A 14 -7.47 16.93 0.54
N ALA A 15 -6.49 16.06 0.75
CA ALA A 15 -5.78 15.44 -0.36
C ALA A 15 -6.73 14.62 -1.23
N ILE A 16 -6.43 14.51 -2.52
CA ILE A 16 -7.25 13.76 -3.47
C ILE A 16 -6.96 12.26 -3.44
N GLY A 17 -5.87 11.85 -2.80
CA GLY A 17 -5.52 10.45 -2.67
C GLY A 17 -4.46 10.23 -1.61
N CYS A 18 -4.29 8.98 -1.21
CA CYS A 18 -3.31 8.57 -0.22
C CYS A 18 -2.53 7.37 -0.72
N LEU A 19 -1.21 7.44 -0.65
CA LEU A 19 -0.33 6.32 -0.99
C LEU A 19 0.30 5.80 0.30
N ALA A 20 0.04 4.55 0.62
CA ALA A 20 0.60 3.90 1.80
C ALA A 20 1.61 2.84 1.38
N LEU A 21 2.90 3.10 1.62
CA LEU A 21 3.98 2.16 1.32
C LEU A 21 4.26 1.33 2.56
N ALA A 22 4.06 0.01 2.45
CA ALA A 22 4.29 -0.92 3.55
C ALA A 22 3.52 -0.50 4.82
N PHE A 23 2.21 -0.44 4.70
CA PHE A 23 1.38 -0.01 5.83
C PHE A 23 1.50 -0.98 7.00
N PRO A 24 1.87 -0.50 8.19
CA PRO A 24 1.96 -1.37 9.37
C PRO A 24 0.57 -1.67 9.91
N LEU A 25 -0.09 -2.68 9.34
CA LEU A 25 -1.46 -3.04 9.68
C LEU A 25 -1.58 -3.47 11.14
N HIS A 26 -0.60 -4.19 11.63
CA HIS A 26 -0.54 -4.63 13.02
C HIS A 26 0.91 -4.91 13.42
N PRO A 27 1.23 -4.94 14.72
CA PRO A 27 2.57 -5.38 15.15
C PRO A 27 2.81 -6.83 14.74
N PRO A 28 4.05 -7.22 14.47
CA PRO A 28 4.34 -8.61 14.10
C PRO A 28 3.79 -9.59 15.14
N GLY A 29 3.08 -10.61 14.67
CA GLY A 29 2.51 -11.64 15.55
C GLY A 29 1.29 -11.21 16.35
N LYS A 30 0.75 -10.01 16.11
CA LYS A 30 -0.40 -9.50 16.86
C LYS A 30 -1.48 -8.98 15.92
N PRO A 31 -2.09 -9.86 15.09
CA PRO A 31 -3.09 -9.42 14.13
C PRO A 31 -4.35 -8.82 14.77
N GLU A 32 -4.59 -9.13 16.04
CA GLU A 32 -5.74 -8.57 16.75
C GLU A 32 -5.61 -7.07 17.00
N LYS A 33 -4.40 -6.50 16.84
CA LYS A 33 -4.16 -5.07 17.01
C LYS A 33 -4.15 -4.34 15.66
N SER A 34 -5.12 -4.64 14.82
CA SER A 34 -5.22 -4.08 13.48
C SER A 34 -5.46 -2.57 13.48
N ARG A 35 -4.80 -1.89 12.55
CA ARG A 35 -4.97 -0.46 12.32
C ARG A 35 -5.70 -0.17 11.01
N LEU A 36 -6.44 -1.13 10.52
CA LEU A 36 -7.17 -1.01 9.26
C LEU A 36 -8.09 0.21 9.23
N HIS A 37 -8.64 0.57 10.37
CA HIS A 37 -9.52 1.74 10.47
C HIS A 37 -8.82 3.04 10.03
N GLU A 38 -7.50 3.12 10.14
CA GLU A 38 -6.77 4.32 9.73
C GLU A 38 -6.78 4.47 8.21
N LEU A 39 -6.78 3.36 7.47
CA LEU A 39 -6.89 3.39 6.02
C LEU A 39 -8.29 3.78 5.58
N HIS A 40 -9.31 3.21 6.21
CA HIS A 40 -10.70 3.52 5.91
C HIS A 40 -11.06 4.95 6.32
N GLY A 41 -10.35 5.50 7.29
CA GLY A 41 -10.62 6.84 7.80
C GLY A 41 -10.06 7.98 6.96
N THR A 42 -9.36 7.70 5.87
CA THR A 42 -8.77 8.77 5.05
C THR A 42 -9.81 9.61 4.33
N GLY A 43 -10.93 8.99 3.94
CA GLY A 43 -11.97 9.67 3.17
C GLY A 43 -11.59 9.93 1.71
N VAL A 44 -10.44 9.43 1.27
CA VAL A 44 -9.95 9.63 -0.10
C VAL A 44 -9.50 8.29 -0.68
N SER A 45 -9.33 8.24 -2.00
CA SER A 45 -8.80 7.05 -2.66
C SER A 45 -7.43 6.70 -2.10
N THR A 46 -7.22 5.43 -1.79
CA THR A 46 -5.99 4.97 -1.15
C THR A 46 -5.43 3.77 -1.89
N LEU A 47 -4.14 3.83 -2.21
CA LEU A 47 -3.39 2.69 -2.71
C LEU A 47 -2.45 2.22 -1.61
N VAL A 48 -2.49 0.93 -1.30
CA VAL A 48 -1.53 0.30 -0.41
C VAL A 48 -0.58 -0.54 -1.26
N ILE A 49 0.73 -0.34 -1.10
CA ILE A 49 1.73 -1.21 -1.72
C ILE A 49 2.39 -1.99 -0.60
N GLN A 50 2.27 -3.31 -0.67
CA GLN A 50 2.63 -4.18 0.45
C GLN A 50 3.53 -5.31 -0.03
N GLY A 51 4.54 -5.65 0.80
CA GLY A 51 5.37 -6.81 0.53
C GLY A 51 4.60 -8.10 0.80
N GLU A 52 4.79 -9.09 -0.06
CA GLU A 52 4.12 -10.39 0.08
C GLU A 52 4.39 -11.05 1.44
N ARG A 53 5.57 -10.82 2.00
CA ARG A 53 6.03 -11.43 3.25
C ARG A 53 6.10 -10.44 4.41
N ASP A 54 5.34 -9.36 4.31
CA ASP A 54 5.33 -8.34 5.35
C ASP A 54 4.68 -8.87 6.63
N THR A 55 5.45 -8.99 7.70
CA THR A 55 4.96 -9.53 8.97
C THR A 55 4.05 -8.58 9.73
N MET A 56 4.01 -7.31 9.33
CA MET A 56 3.12 -6.33 9.93
C MET A 56 1.80 -6.19 9.18
N GLY A 57 1.58 -7.03 8.18
CA GLY A 57 0.36 -7.06 7.41
C GLY A 57 0.60 -7.70 6.05
N ARG A 58 0.24 -8.97 5.91
CA ARG A 58 0.34 -9.64 4.61
C ARG A 58 -0.78 -9.15 3.70
N PRO A 59 -0.59 -9.23 2.39
CA PRO A 59 -1.61 -8.76 1.45
C PRO A 59 -3.01 -9.31 1.70
N ASP A 60 -3.13 -10.58 2.06
CA ASP A 60 -4.42 -11.21 2.29
C ASP A 60 -5.13 -10.74 3.57
N ALA A 61 -4.43 -9.96 4.40
CA ALA A 61 -5.04 -9.37 5.59
C ALA A 61 -5.77 -8.06 5.29
N PHE A 62 -5.65 -7.54 4.07
CA PHE A 62 -6.34 -6.31 3.65
C PHE A 62 -7.65 -6.67 2.96
N PRO A 63 -8.70 -5.85 3.14
CA PRO A 63 -9.98 -6.12 2.48
C PRO A 63 -9.91 -5.87 0.97
N GLU A 64 -10.79 -6.53 0.22
CA GLU A 64 -10.81 -6.43 -1.23
C GLU A 64 -11.22 -5.06 -1.76
N ASP A 65 -11.87 -4.25 -0.94
CA ASP A 65 -12.30 -2.92 -1.36
C ASP A 65 -11.17 -1.89 -1.37
N LEU A 66 -9.99 -2.25 -0.89
CA LEU A 66 -8.81 -1.38 -0.96
C LEU A 66 -7.99 -1.71 -2.20
N ASP A 67 -7.47 -0.66 -2.85
CA ASP A 67 -6.48 -0.84 -3.92
C ASP A 67 -5.18 -1.32 -3.29
N LEU A 68 -4.73 -2.49 -3.71
CA LEU A 68 -3.55 -3.11 -3.14
C LEU A 68 -2.63 -3.60 -4.25
N ALA A 69 -1.37 -3.22 -4.18
CA ALA A 69 -0.32 -3.74 -5.05
C ALA A 69 0.64 -4.57 -4.20
N VAL A 70 0.97 -5.75 -4.67
CA VAL A 70 1.83 -6.70 -3.94
C VAL A 70 3.20 -6.77 -4.58
N VAL A 71 4.24 -6.67 -3.76
CA VAL A 71 5.62 -6.87 -4.21
C VAL A 71 6.02 -8.29 -3.86
N PRO A 72 6.18 -9.18 -4.85
CA PRO A 72 6.46 -10.60 -4.58
C PRO A 72 7.74 -10.80 -3.77
N GLY A 73 7.66 -11.63 -2.74
CA GLY A 73 8.81 -11.98 -1.91
C GLY A 73 9.36 -10.91 -1.01
N ALA A 74 8.79 -9.71 -1.04
CA ALA A 74 9.32 -8.58 -0.28
C ALA A 74 8.84 -8.57 1.16
N ASP A 75 9.69 -8.05 2.05
CA ASP A 75 9.36 -7.85 3.45
C ASP A 75 8.77 -6.44 3.68
N HIS A 76 8.64 -6.03 4.93
CA HIS A 76 8.08 -4.73 5.28
C HIS A 76 8.87 -3.55 4.70
N GLY A 77 10.17 -3.70 4.50
CA GLY A 77 11.02 -2.67 3.90
C GLY A 77 11.19 -2.84 2.39
N PHE A 78 10.40 -3.68 1.74
CA PHE A 78 10.49 -4.01 0.32
C PHE A 78 11.81 -4.68 -0.05
N LYS A 79 12.46 -5.32 0.91
CA LYS A 79 13.66 -6.07 0.66
C LYS A 79 13.29 -7.48 0.23
N VAL A 80 13.97 -7.98 -0.81
CA VAL A 80 13.69 -9.30 -1.35
C VAL A 80 14.93 -10.18 -1.22
N PRO A 81 14.74 -11.51 -1.05
CA PRO A 81 15.87 -12.43 -0.99
C PRO A 81 16.57 -12.53 -2.35
N ALA A 82 17.89 -12.81 -2.32
CA ALA A 82 18.70 -12.89 -3.53
C ALA A 82 18.17 -13.93 -4.53
N LYS A 83 17.55 -14.98 -4.03
CA LYS A 83 16.97 -16.05 -4.88
C LYS A 83 15.46 -16.04 -4.84
N GLY A 84 14.88 -14.88 -4.60
CA GLY A 84 13.43 -14.76 -4.56
C GLY A 84 12.82 -14.63 -5.95
N PRO A 85 11.50 -14.47 -6.03
CA PRO A 85 10.78 -14.40 -7.31
C PRO A 85 11.14 -13.17 -8.14
N VAL A 86 11.63 -12.11 -7.50
CA VAL A 86 12.05 -10.89 -8.21
C VAL A 86 13.37 -10.42 -7.63
N THR A 87 14.12 -9.64 -8.43
CA THR A 87 15.33 -8.97 -7.96
C THR A 87 14.95 -7.71 -7.16
N GLN A 88 15.92 -7.15 -6.43
CA GLN A 88 15.67 -5.90 -5.71
C GLN A 88 15.29 -4.77 -6.66
N ALA A 89 15.94 -4.70 -7.83
CA ALA A 89 15.60 -3.70 -8.84
C ALA A 89 14.17 -3.89 -9.36
N GLU A 90 13.78 -5.14 -9.61
CA GLU A 90 12.42 -5.44 -10.07
C GLU A 90 11.39 -5.11 -9.01
N ALA A 91 11.71 -5.36 -7.74
CA ALA A 91 10.81 -5.01 -6.65
C ALA A 91 10.55 -3.50 -6.61
N MET A 92 11.60 -2.71 -6.76
CA MET A 92 11.46 -1.25 -6.79
C MET A 92 10.72 -0.76 -8.02
N GLU A 93 10.91 -1.41 -9.17
CA GLU A 93 10.13 -1.10 -10.38
C GLU A 93 8.64 -1.34 -10.17
N ILE A 94 8.29 -2.41 -9.49
CA ILE A 94 6.88 -2.70 -9.17
C ILE A 94 6.28 -1.57 -8.33
N VAL A 95 7.00 -1.11 -7.32
CA VAL A 95 6.55 -0.01 -6.47
C VAL A 95 6.32 1.25 -7.30
N VAL A 96 7.28 1.60 -8.14
CA VAL A 96 7.20 2.81 -8.98
C VAL A 96 6.06 2.70 -9.99
N GLU A 97 5.96 1.58 -10.70
CA GLU A 97 4.92 1.39 -11.70
C GLU A 97 3.53 1.39 -11.10
N ALA A 98 3.34 0.71 -9.97
CA ALA A 98 2.05 0.69 -9.31
C ALA A 98 1.64 2.10 -8.86
N THR A 99 2.59 2.86 -8.35
CA THR A 99 2.36 4.24 -7.94
C THR A 99 1.94 5.12 -9.12
N LEU A 100 2.69 5.02 -10.24
CA LEU A 100 2.41 5.83 -11.42
C LEU A 100 1.06 5.47 -12.04
N GLU A 101 0.75 4.18 -12.15
CA GLU A 101 -0.53 3.74 -12.69
C GLU A 101 -1.69 4.24 -11.84
N TRP A 102 -1.53 4.18 -10.53
CA TRP A 102 -2.56 4.66 -9.62
C TRP A 102 -2.76 6.17 -9.74
N ILE A 103 -1.67 6.94 -9.79
CA ILE A 103 -1.75 8.40 -9.95
C ILE A 103 -2.47 8.76 -11.24
N ILE A 104 -2.09 8.13 -12.35
CA ILE A 104 -2.72 8.39 -13.65
C ILE A 104 -4.21 8.05 -13.58
N ARG A 105 -4.55 6.91 -13.00
CA ARG A 105 -5.95 6.50 -12.88
C ARG A 105 -6.76 7.47 -12.03
N GLU A 106 -6.19 7.97 -10.92
CA GLU A 106 -6.90 8.90 -10.05
C GLU A 106 -7.07 10.27 -10.68
N VAL A 107 -6.10 10.73 -11.47
CA VAL A 107 -6.20 12.01 -12.16
C VAL A 107 -7.17 11.94 -13.33
N THR A 108 -7.19 10.82 -14.07
CA THR A 108 -8.00 10.68 -15.29
C THR A 108 -9.15 9.69 -15.14
N GLY A 109 -9.19 8.94 -14.05
CA GLY A 109 -10.11 7.81 -13.88
C GLY A 109 -11.59 8.20 -14.00
N ASN A 110 -11.95 9.34 -13.46
CA ASN A 110 -13.33 9.81 -13.51
C ASN A 110 -13.75 10.26 -14.90
N GLN A 111 -12.81 10.34 -15.83
CA GLN A 111 -13.05 10.76 -17.20
C GLN A 111 -13.07 9.58 -18.17
N GLN A 112 -12.81 8.38 -17.67
CA GLN A 112 -12.81 7.20 -18.52
C GLN A 112 -14.24 6.79 -18.84
N PRO A 113 -14.50 6.45 -20.10
CA PRO A 113 -15.81 5.90 -20.44
C PRO A 113 -15.94 4.50 -19.82
N ASP A 114 -17.11 4.17 -19.43
CA ASP A 114 -17.40 2.86 -18.85
C ASP A 114 -17.36 1.75 -19.90
#